data_16177659eaf790537faef9b59d23ead6
#
_entry.id   16177659eaf790537faef9b59d23ead6
#
_cell.length_a   1.000
_cell.length_b   1.000
_cell.length_c   1.000
_cell.angle_alpha   90.00
_cell.angle_beta   90.00
_cell.angle_gamma   90.00
#
_symmetry.space_group_name_H-M   'P 1'
#
loop_
_entity.id
_entity.type
_entity.pdbx_description
1 polymer ?
#
loop_
_entity_poly.entity_id
_entity_poly.type
_entity_poly.pdbx_seq_one_letter_code
_entity_poly.pdbx_strand_id
1 'polypeptide(L)'
;MSLESYIDELSHEDAPLKYGSLDQLSSLASEEVELVQNIWHKMSTARRLDLVSRLVETSEENVDMDFTPIFKFALKDEADGVRAKAVSGLWECEERPLITTFIKLMETDPSTEVQTAAAQALGKFAELAEDGKLLSLDKGRIQDVLLPLVQNTNYPLTLRRRALESVGVFSTEEITQVIDWAYKQDDAEMQQSAVFAMGKNAAPQW
;
A
#
# COMPACT_ATOMS: atom_id res chain seq x y z
N MET A 1 6.66 30.25 -3.16
CA MET A 1 7.48 29.87 -1.99
C MET A 1 8.58 28.98 -2.53
N SER A 2 9.82 29.03 -2.01
CA SER A 2 10.84 28.04 -2.41
C SER A 2 10.63 26.74 -1.63
N LEU A 3 11.15 25.64 -2.15
CA LEU A 3 11.09 24.33 -1.49
C LEU A 3 11.71 24.40 -0.09
N GLU A 4 12.91 25.03 0.05
CA GLU A 4 13.57 25.13 1.35
C GLU A 4 12.72 25.93 2.37
N SER A 5 12.06 27.00 1.93
CA SER A 5 11.16 27.77 2.79
C SER A 5 9.95 26.95 3.24
N TYR A 6 9.42 26.10 2.35
CA TYR A 6 8.30 25.24 2.69
C TYR A 6 8.73 24.09 3.63
N ILE A 7 9.90 23.47 3.38
CA ILE A 7 10.48 22.44 4.24
C ILE A 7 10.71 23.00 5.66
N ASP A 8 11.26 24.21 5.78
CA ASP A 8 11.46 24.85 7.10
C ASP A 8 10.10 25.03 7.81
N GLU A 9 9.09 25.51 7.09
CA GLU A 9 7.74 25.67 7.62
C GLU A 9 7.09 24.34 8.09
N LEU A 10 7.35 23.22 7.41
CA LEU A 10 6.85 21.91 7.81
C LEU A 10 7.31 21.52 9.23
N SER A 11 8.49 21.99 9.66
CA SER A 11 9.03 21.71 10.98
C SER A 11 8.40 22.55 12.11
N HIS A 12 7.61 23.58 11.78
CA HIS A 12 6.98 24.48 12.76
C HIS A 12 5.59 23.96 13.15
N GLU A 13 5.50 23.28 14.29
CA GLU A 13 4.27 22.63 14.79
C GLU A 13 3.12 23.61 15.08
N ASP A 14 3.44 24.87 15.41
CA ASP A 14 2.45 25.89 15.76
C ASP A 14 1.65 26.42 14.56
N ALA A 15 2.13 26.17 13.34
CA ALA A 15 1.47 26.60 12.12
C ALA A 15 0.72 25.42 11.46
N PRO A 16 -0.51 25.60 10.94
CA PRO A 16 -1.18 24.55 10.17
C PRO A 16 -0.40 24.25 8.87
N LEU A 17 -0.52 23.02 8.35
CA LEU A 17 0.04 22.68 7.05
C LEU A 17 -0.58 23.57 5.96
N LYS A 18 0.25 24.14 5.10
CA LYS A 18 -0.19 24.91 3.93
C LYS A 18 -0.42 23.96 2.76
N TYR A 19 -1.62 23.42 2.68
CA TYR A 19 -1.98 22.45 1.63
C TYR A 19 -1.78 22.99 0.20
N GLY A 20 -1.95 24.31 -0.01
CA GLY A 20 -1.71 24.95 -1.30
C GLY A 20 -0.24 24.98 -1.76
N SER A 21 0.70 24.46 -0.95
CA SER A 21 2.13 24.38 -1.29
C SER A 21 2.65 22.94 -1.32
N LEU A 22 1.77 21.93 -1.26
CA LEU A 22 2.15 20.51 -1.35
C LEU A 22 2.76 20.17 -2.72
N ASP A 23 2.42 20.92 -3.76
CA ASP A 23 3.03 20.84 -5.10
C ASP A 23 4.57 20.97 -5.06
N GLN A 24 5.11 21.73 -4.09
CA GLN A 24 6.56 21.86 -3.88
C GLN A 24 7.24 20.55 -3.47
N LEU A 25 6.48 19.57 -2.99
CA LEU A 25 6.96 18.23 -2.61
C LEU A 25 6.80 17.20 -3.73
N SER A 26 6.28 17.59 -4.88
CA SER A 26 6.12 16.70 -6.03
C SER A 26 7.41 16.54 -6.81
N SER A 27 7.68 15.31 -7.27
CA SER A 27 8.80 14.98 -8.17
C SER A 27 10.17 15.40 -7.64
N LEU A 28 10.39 15.27 -6.33
CA LEU A 28 11.64 15.67 -5.67
C LEU A 28 12.85 14.88 -6.21
N ALA A 29 13.93 15.58 -6.52
CA ALA A 29 15.23 15.00 -6.77
C ALA A 29 15.83 14.41 -5.48
N SER A 30 16.85 13.53 -5.61
CA SER A 30 17.42 12.83 -4.44
C SER A 30 17.94 13.77 -3.36
N GLU A 31 18.58 14.88 -3.75
CA GLU A 31 19.09 15.89 -2.80
C GLU A 31 17.96 16.63 -2.08
N GLU A 32 16.82 16.85 -2.76
CA GLU A 32 15.63 17.49 -2.18
C GLU A 32 14.91 16.54 -1.21
N VAL A 33 14.87 15.24 -1.53
CA VAL A 33 14.36 14.21 -0.60
C VAL A 33 15.18 14.18 0.69
N GLU A 34 16.51 14.31 0.62
CA GLU A 34 17.37 14.39 1.80
C GLU A 34 17.03 15.60 2.68
N LEU A 35 16.67 16.74 2.10
CA LEU A 35 16.23 17.92 2.87
C LEU A 35 14.96 17.61 3.68
N VAL A 36 13.97 16.94 3.06
CA VAL A 36 12.75 16.53 3.76
C VAL A 36 13.06 15.52 4.85
N GLN A 37 13.92 14.53 4.59
CA GLN A 37 14.34 13.52 5.57
C GLN A 37 15.03 14.14 6.80
N ASN A 38 15.85 15.17 6.61
CA ASN A 38 16.56 15.87 7.67
C ASN A 38 15.64 16.56 8.69
N ILE A 39 14.43 16.97 8.25
CA ILE A 39 13.44 17.59 9.14
C ILE A 39 12.38 16.59 9.62
N TRP A 40 12.30 15.40 9.01
CA TRP A 40 11.24 14.43 9.25
C TRP A 40 11.07 14.08 10.73
N HIS A 41 12.18 13.79 11.42
CA HIS A 41 12.18 13.45 12.84
C HIS A 41 11.95 14.64 13.78
N LYS A 42 11.96 15.88 13.25
CA LYS A 42 11.59 17.07 14.02
C LYS A 42 10.09 17.28 14.07
N MET A 43 9.36 16.71 13.11
CA MET A 43 7.90 16.76 13.09
C MET A 43 7.30 15.76 14.07
N SER A 44 6.21 16.14 14.74
CA SER A 44 5.43 15.20 15.53
C SER A 44 4.84 14.10 14.66
N THR A 45 4.51 12.96 15.27
CA THR A 45 3.80 11.86 14.60
C THR A 45 2.51 12.34 13.94
N ALA A 46 1.75 13.19 14.63
CA ALA A 46 0.50 13.73 14.09
C ALA A 46 0.74 14.57 12.82
N ARG A 47 1.82 15.36 12.83
CA ARG A 47 2.21 16.18 11.69
C ARG A 47 2.65 15.34 10.50
N ARG A 48 3.48 14.31 10.71
CA ARG A 48 3.91 13.38 9.67
C ARG A 48 2.73 12.62 9.07
N LEU A 49 1.80 12.17 9.92
CA LEU A 49 0.60 11.46 9.47
C LEU A 49 -0.32 12.36 8.64
N ASP A 50 -0.56 13.60 9.10
CA ASP A 50 -1.36 14.58 8.36
C ASP A 50 -0.72 14.89 6.99
N LEU A 51 0.60 15.13 6.98
CA LEU A 51 1.33 15.38 5.73
C LEU A 51 1.18 14.21 4.75
N VAL A 52 1.52 12.99 5.17
CA VAL A 52 1.45 11.81 4.28
C VAL A 52 0.01 11.57 3.81
N SER A 53 -0.98 11.75 4.69
CA SER A 53 -2.39 11.60 4.31
C SER A 53 -2.80 12.60 3.23
N ARG A 54 -2.36 13.85 3.34
CA ARG A 54 -2.65 14.88 2.33
C ARG A 54 -1.92 14.65 1.02
N LEU A 55 -0.68 14.14 1.07
CA LEU A 55 0.04 13.74 -0.14
C LEU A 55 -0.67 12.59 -0.88
N VAL A 56 -1.23 11.63 -0.15
CA VAL A 56 -2.04 10.55 -0.75
C VAL A 56 -3.29 11.12 -1.41
N GLU A 57 -4.08 11.93 -0.68
CA GLU A 57 -5.28 12.58 -1.22
C GLU A 57 -4.94 13.41 -2.48
N THR A 58 -3.86 14.18 -2.43
CA THR A 58 -3.44 15.03 -3.56
C THR A 58 -3.01 14.21 -4.78
N SER A 59 -2.32 13.06 -4.58
CA SER A 59 -1.93 12.18 -5.69
C SER A 59 -3.14 11.46 -6.32
N GLU A 60 -4.18 11.19 -5.55
CA GLU A 60 -5.44 10.61 -6.06
C GLU A 60 -6.26 11.64 -6.85
N GLU A 61 -6.23 12.91 -6.45
CA GLU A 61 -6.96 13.99 -7.12
C GLU A 61 -6.22 14.51 -8.37
N ASN A 62 -4.90 14.41 -8.41
CA ASN A 62 -4.06 14.95 -9.48
C ASN A 62 -2.91 13.99 -9.82
N VAL A 63 -3.07 13.28 -10.93
CA VAL A 63 -2.09 12.29 -11.43
C VAL A 63 -0.74 12.89 -11.89
N ASP A 64 -0.66 14.21 -12.04
CA ASP A 64 0.61 14.89 -12.36
C ASP A 64 1.50 15.06 -11.11
N MET A 65 0.98 14.79 -9.90
CA MET A 65 1.71 14.90 -8.64
C MET A 65 2.37 13.58 -8.27
N ASP A 66 3.69 13.57 -8.21
CA ASP A 66 4.48 12.41 -7.82
C ASP A 66 5.16 12.60 -6.46
N PHE A 67 4.63 11.95 -5.44
CA PHE A 67 5.19 11.93 -4.08
C PHE A 67 5.86 10.59 -3.74
N THR A 68 6.07 9.73 -4.72
CA THR A 68 6.72 8.41 -4.58
C THR A 68 8.01 8.45 -3.75
N PRO A 69 8.93 9.43 -3.93
CA PRO A 69 10.14 9.48 -3.12
C PRO A 69 9.86 9.64 -1.61
N ILE A 70 8.84 10.46 -1.25
CA ILE A 70 8.44 10.67 0.14
C ILE A 70 7.79 9.40 0.69
N PHE A 71 6.85 8.80 -0.02
CA PHE A 71 6.21 7.57 0.42
C PHE A 71 7.22 6.44 0.66
N LYS A 72 8.23 6.29 -0.20
CA LYS A 72 9.27 5.26 -0.04
C LYS A 72 10.07 5.38 1.25
N PHE A 73 10.48 6.57 1.66
CA PHE A 73 11.17 6.69 2.93
C PHE A 73 10.22 6.61 4.13
N ALA A 74 8.98 7.10 4.00
CA ALA A 74 7.95 7.03 5.03
C ALA A 74 7.50 5.58 5.36
N LEU A 75 7.77 4.61 4.47
CA LEU A 75 7.61 3.18 4.78
C LEU A 75 8.46 2.70 5.98
N LYS A 76 9.44 3.49 6.40
CA LYS A 76 10.33 3.18 7.53
C LYS A 76 10.04 4.04 8.76
N ASP A 77 8.95 4.80 8.76
CA ASP A 77 8.57 5.63 9.91
C ASP A 77 8.33 4.79 11.16
N GLU A 78 8.65 5.35 12.32
CA GLU A 78 8.39 4.70 13.61
C GLU A 78 6.89 4.51 13.88
N ALA A 79 6.04 5.45 13.40
CA ALA A 79 4.60 5.40 13.56
C ALA A 79 3.94 4.53 12.48
N ASP A 80 3.17 3.56 12.90
CA ASP A 80 2.47 2.61 12.03
C ASP A 80 1.46 3.27 11.10
N GLY A 81 0.69 4.24 11.58
CA GLY A 81 -0.24 4.98 10.72
C GLY A 81 0.45 5.71 9.57
N VAL A 82 1.67 6.25 9.79
CA VAL A 82 2.48 6.87 8.73
C VAL A 82 2.94 5.83 7.72
N ARG A 83 3.44 4.66 8.20
CA ARG A 83 3.84 3.56 7.31
C ARG A 83 2.66 3.03 6.48
N ALA A 84 1.50 2.81 7.10
CA ALA A 84 0.30 2.33 6.42
C ALA A 84 -0.16 3.30 5.33
N LYS A 85 -0.19 4.60 5.62
CA LYS A 85 -0.52 5.63 4.64
C LYS A 85 0.51 5.71 3.52
N ALA A 86 1.80 5.57 3.83
CA ALA A 86 2.86 5.53 2.82
C ALA A 86 2.71 4.34 1.85
N VAL A 87 2.31 3.16 2.36
CA VAL A 87 1.97 2.02 1.50
C VAL A 87 0.82 2.38 0.56
N SER A 88 -0.26 3.01 1.09
CA SER A 88 -1.40 3.43 0.28
C SER A 88 -1.01 4.45 -0.81
N GLY A 89 -0.11 5.39 -0.50
CA GLY A 89 0.37 6.38 -1.46
C GLY A 89 1.19 5.80 -2.63
N LEU A 90 1.66 4.57 -2.52
CA LEU A 90 2.41 3.87 -3.57
C LEU A 90 1.51 3.04 -4.51
N TRP A 91 0.20 3.26 -4.49
CA TRP A 91 -0.78 2.44 -5.22
C TRP A 91 -0.61 2.44 -6.76
N GLU A 92 -0.08 3.51 -7.34
CA GLU A 92 0.25 3.58 -8.77
C GLU A 92 1.68 3.19 -9.10
N CYS A 93 2.55 3.07 -8.10
CA CYS A 93 3.96 2.80 -8.32
C CYS A 93 4.18 1.32 -8.69
N GLU A 94 4.61 1.07 -9.93
CA GLU A 94 4.83 -0.28 -10.47
C GLU A 94 6.30 -0.74 -10.35
N GLU A 95 7.09 -0.08 -9.50
CA GLU A 95 8.49 -0.45 -9.32
C GLU A 95 8.63 -1.84 -8.68
N ARG A 96 9.20 -2.77 -9.42
CA ARG A 96 9.38 -4.18 -9.02
C ARG A 96 10.02 -4.38 -7.62
N PRO A 97 10.99 -3.57 -7.16
CA PRO A 97 11.54 -3.70 -5.81
C PRO A 97 10.50 -3.56 -4.68
N LEU A 98 9.38 -2.86 -4.91
CA LEU A 98 8.31 -2.72 -3.91
C LEU A 98 7.65 -4.06 -3.57
N ILE A 99 7.64 -5.04 -4.47
CA ILE A 99 7.13 -6.39 -4.17
C ILE A 99 7.84 -6.94 -2.92
N THR A 100 9.17 -6.89 -2.90
CA THR A 100 9.96 -7.39 -1.76
C THR A 100 9.70 -6.57 -0.49
N THR A 101 9.54 -5.26 -0.64
CA THR A 101 9.26 -4.35 0.48
C THR A 101 7.88 -4.64 1.08
N PHE A 102 6.85 -4.78 0.25
CA PHE A 102 5.49 -5.05 0.73
C PHE A 102 5.35 -6.46 1.31
N ILE A 103 6.00 -7.47 0.73
CA ILE A 103 6.07 -8.81 1.33
C ILE A 103 6.67 -8.71 2.74
N LYS A 104 7.80 -8.02 2.89
CA LYS A 104 8.44 -7.86 4.19
C LYS A 104 7.53 -7.13 5.19
N LEU A 105 6.89 -6.03 4.80
CA LEU A 105 5.96 -5.30 5.68
C LEU A 105 4.78 -6.19 6.10
N MET A 106 4.19 -6.92 5.15
CA MET A 106 3.09 -7.83 5.44
C MET A 106 3.47 -8.93 6.42
N GLU A 107 4.67 -9.51 6.30
CA GLU A 107 5.10 -10.63 7.14
C GLU A 107 5.62 -10.19 8.50
N THR A 108 6.27 -9.02 8.60
CA THR A 108 7.10 -8.68 9.76
C THR A 108 6.75 -7.37 10.46
N ASP A 109 5.87 -6.53 9.90
CA ASP A 109 5.49 -5.30 10.59
C ASP A 109 4.67 -5.61 11.84
N PRO A 110 4.95 -4.98 12.98
CA PRO A 110 4.20 -5.22 14.22
C PRO A 110 2.74 -4.72 14.16
N SER A 111 2.41 -3.84 13.21
CA SER A 111 1.07 -3.28 13.05
C SER A 111 0.25 -4.05 12.01
N THR A 112 -0.91 -4.55 12.45
CA THR A 112 -1.88 -5.18 11.54
C THR A 112 -2.36 -4.23 10.45
N GLU A 113 -2.44 -2.94 10.72
CA GLU A 113 -2.83 -1.93 9.73
C GLU A 113 -1.81 -1.88 8.59
N VAL A 114 -0.52 -1.86 8.90
CA VAL A 114 0.56 -1.89 7.90
C VAL A 114 0.57 -3.20 7.13
N GLN A 115 0.43 -4.34 7.83
CA GLN A 115 0.34 -5.65 7.19
C GLN A 115 -0.83 -5.70 6.18
N THR A 116 -1.99 -5.16 6.59
CA THR A 116 -3.20 -5.13 5.76
C THR A 116 -3.03 -4.23 4.54
N ALA A 117 -2.44 -3.04 4.71
CA ALA A 117 -2.13 -2.13 3.61
C ALA A 117 -1.14 -2.77 2.61
N ALA A 118 -0.10 -3.44 3.12
CA ALA A 118 0.88 -4.13 2.30
C ALA A 118 0.26 -5.32 1.50
N ALA A 119 -0.62 -6.11 2.13
CA ALA A 119 -1.35 -7.17 1.45
C ALA A 119 -2.22 -6.61 0.31
N GLN A 120 -2.88 -5.48 0.53
CA GLN A 120 -3.68 -4.79 -0.50
C GLN A 120 -2.80 -4.25 -1.63
N ALA A 121 -1.65 -3.63 -1.31
CA ALA A 121 -0.72 -3.08 -2.30
C ALA A 121 -0.11 -4.17 -3.19
N LEU A 122 0.10 -5.39 -2.67
CA LEU A 122 0.52 -6.55 -3.47
C LEU A 122 -0.51 -6.94 -4.53
N GLY A 123 -1.79 -6.57 -4.39
CA GLY A 123 -2.84 -6.81 -5.36
C GLY A 123 -2.55 -6.17 -6.72
N LYS A 124 -2.00 -4.95 -6.76
CA LYS A 124 -1.58 -4.30 -8.00
C LYS A 124 -0.50 -5.12 -8.72
N PHE A 125 0.48 -5.63 -7.98
CA PHE A 125 1.53 -6.47 -8.56
C PHE A 125 1.01 -7.84 -8.97
N ALA A 126 0.00 -8.37 -8.27
CA ALA A 126 -0.67 -9.60 -8.68
C ALA A 126 -1.37 -9.43 -10.04
N GLU A 127 -2.06 -8.30 -10.26
CA GLU A 127 -2.66 -7.94 -11.56
C GLU A 127 -1.60 -7.84 -12.66
N LEU A 128 -0.51 -7.12 -12.42
CA LEU A 128 0.60 -7.00 -13.36
C LEU A 128 1.23 -8.36 -13.69
N ALA A 129 1.31 -9.26 -12.70
CA ALA A 129 1.86 -10.60 -12.89
C ALA A 129 0.92 -11.49 -13.71
N GLU A 130 -0.40 -11.42 -13.48
CA GLU A 130 -1.40 -12.15 -14.28
C GLU A 130 -1.43 -11.66 -15.71
N ASP A 131 -1.29 -10.35 -15.93
CA ASP A 131 -1.16 -9.72 -17.26
C ASP A 131 0.16 -10.06 -17.98
N GLY A 132 1.07 -10.81 -17.36
CA GLY A 132 2.37 -11.16 -17.93
C GLY A 132 3.38 -10.01 -17.97
N LYS A 133 3.14 -8.92 -17.24
CA LYS A 133 4.04 -7.75 -17.13
C LYS A 133 5.17 -7.93 -16.13
N LEU A 134 5.11 -8.99 -15.30
CA LEU A 134 6.13 -9.35 -14.31
C LEU A 134 6.71 -10.74 -14.60
N LEU A 135 7.83 -11.06 -13.94
CA LEU A 135 8.45 -12.37 -14.05
C LEU A 135 7.60 -13.42 -13.35
N SER A 136 7.60 -14.66 -13.87
CA SER A 136 6.89 -15.80 -13.24
C SER A 136 7.34 -16.03 -11.79
N LEU A 137 8.59 -15.71 -11.46
CA LEU A 137 9.09 -15.78 -10.09
C LEU A 137 8.36 -14.79 -9.15
N ASP A 138 8.08 -13.57 -9.61
CA ASP A 138 7.36 -12.58 -8.80
C ASP A 138 5.90 -13.00 -8.60
N LYS A 139 5.26 -13.57 -9.65
CA LYS A 139 3.92 -14.18 -9.55
C LYS A 139 3.89 -15.23 -8.44
N GLY A 140 4.81 -16.21 -8.48
CA GLY A 140 4.90 -17.25 -7.45
C GLY A 140 5.09 -16.66 -6.05
N ARG A 141 6.03 -15.73 -5.87
CA ARG A 141 6.29 -15.10 -4.58
C ARG A 141 5.07 -14.39 -3.99
N ILE A 142 4.32 -13.66 -4.81
CA ILE A 142 3.10 -12.97 -4.37
C ILE A 142 2.03 -13.98 -3.95
N GLN A 143 1.83 -15.03 -4.76
CA GLN A 143 0.88 -16.09 -4.46
C GLN A 143 1.24 -16.83 -3.17
N ASP A 144 2.51 -17.23 -3.02
CA ASP A 144 3.02 -18.01 -1.89
C ASP A 144 2.84 -17.29 -0.54
N VAL A 145 2.89 -15.95 -0.52
CA VAL A 145 2.75 -15.19 0.71
C VAL A 145 1.30 -14.78 1.03
N LEU A 146 0.47 -14.53 0.02
CA LEU A 146 -0.91 -14.10 0.22
C LEU A 146 -1.87 -15.26 0.46
N LEU A 147 -1.75 -16.34 -0.31
CA LEU A 147 -2.71 -17.44 -0.29
C LEU A 147 -2.85 -18.11 1.09
N PRO A 148 -1.75 -18.42 1.81
CA PRO A 148 -1.84 -19.01 3.15
C PRO A 148 -2.56 -18.15 4.18
N LEU A 149 -2.56 -16.82 4.00
CA LEU A 149 -3.22 -15.89 4.94
C LEU A 149 -4.74 -16.02 4.92
N VAL A 150 -5.33 -16.32 3.76
CA VAL A 150 -6.79 -16.26 3.56
C VAL A 150 -7.53 -17.16 4.55
N GLN A 151 -7.07 -18.40 4.71
CA GLN A 151 -7.73 -19.39 5.56
C GLN A 151 -7.19 -19.46 6.99
N ASN A 152 -6.10 -18.75 7.29
CA ASN A 152 -5.47 -18.81 8.60
C ASN A 152 -6.16 -17.87 9.59
N THR A 153 -6.99 -18.45 10.46
CA THR A 153 -7.77 -17.71 11.47
C THR A 153 -6.92 -17.08 12.60
N ASN A 154 -5.63 -17.31 12.65
CA ASN A 154 -4.73 -16.59 13.55
C ASN A 154 -4.51 -15.14 13.11
N TYR A 155 -4.79 -14.81 11.85
CA TYR A 155 -4.73 -13.44 11.35
C TYR A 155 -6.08 -12.74 11.44
N PRO A 156 -6.09 -11.41 11.66
CA PRO A 156 -7.31 -10.62 11.65
C PRO A 156 -8.09 -10.76 10.34
N LEU A 157 -9.41 -10.69 10.44
CA LEU A 157 -10.30 -10.80 9.28
C LEU A 157 -9.94 -9.78 8.18
N THR A 158 -9.60 -8.56 8.56
CA THR A 158 -9.21 -7.49 7.63
C THR A 158 -8.03 -7.89 6.75
N LEU A 159 -6.96 -8.44 7.34
CA LEU A 159 -5.79 -8.91 6.60
C LEU A 159 -6.14 -10.08 5.66
N ARG A 160 -6.89 -11.04 6.16
CA ARG A 160 -7.33 -12.22 5.39
C ARG A 160 -8.17 -11.84 4.18
N ARG A 161 -9.06 -10.87 4.34
CA ARG A 161 -9.90 -10.31 3.26
C ARG A 161 -9.04 -9.64 2.19
N ARG A 162 -8.10 -8.76 2.58
CA ARG A 162 -7.20 -8.10 1.61
C ARG A 162 -6.28 -9.09 0.90
N ALA A 163 -5.82 -10.13 1.59
CA ALA A 163 -5.08 -11.21 0.95
C ALA A 163 -5.92 -11.94 -0.12
N LEU A 164 -7.19 -12.24 0.18
CA LEU A 164 -8.12 -12.86 -0.78
C LEU A 164 -8.36 -11.96 -1.99
N GLU A 165 -8.67 -10.69 -1.77
CA GLU A 165 -8.94 -9.70 -2.83
C GLU A 165 -7.72 -9.50 -3.74
N SER A 166 -6.52 -9.62 -3.19
CA SER A 166 -5.25 -9.43 -3.91
C SER A 166 -4.82 -10.70 -4.66
N VAL A 167 -4.92 -11.89 -4.05
CA VAL A 167 -4.54 -13.15 -4.69
C VAL A 167 -5.60 -13.66 -5.67
N GLY A 168 -6.83 -13.21 -5.50
CA GLY A 168 -7.99 -13.67 -6.27
C GLY A 168 -7.90 -13.42 -7.78
N VAL A 169 -7.01 -12.53 -8.23
CA VAL A 169 -6.79 -12.28 -9.66
C VAL A 169 -6.18 -13.50 -10.39
N PHE A 170 -5.41 -14.33 -9.69
CA PHE A 170 -4.77 -15.49 -10.31
C PHE A 170 -5.78 -16.60 -10.61
N SER A 171 -5.88 -17.00 -11.89
CA SER A 171 -6.85 -18.00 -12.37
C SER A 171 -6.33 -19.44 -12.24
N THR A 172 -5.86 -19.82 -11.04
CA THR A 172 -5.46 -21.20 -10.73
C THR A 172 -6.60 -21.95 -10.05
N GLU A 173 -6.62 -23.28 -10.16
CA GLU A 173 -7.64 -24.13 -9.52
C GLU A 173 -7.63 -23.94 -8.00
N GLU A 174 -6.46 -23.86 -7.37
CA GLU A 174 -6.31 -23.66 -5.94
C GLU A 174 -6.96 -22.36 -5.46
N ILE A 175 -6.69 -21.24 -6.16
CA ILE A 175 -7.27 -19.93 -5.81
C ILE A 175 -8.78 -19.92 -6.04
N THR A 176 -9.25 -20.53 -7.12
CA THR A 176 -10.67 -20.69 -7.39
C THR A 176 -11.38 -21.45 -6.25
N GLN A 177 -10.78 -22.52 -5.74
CA GLN A 177 -11.30 -23.26 -4.59
C GLN A 177 -11.31 -22.41 -3.31
N VAL A 178 -10.30 -21.59 -3.08
CA VAL A 178 -10.23 -20.68 -1.92
C VAL A 178 -11.28 -19.57 -2.01
N ILE A 179 -11.52 -19.01 -3.20
CA ILE A 179 -12.60 -18.04 -3.42
C ILE A 179 -13.97 -18.67 -3.13
N ASP A 180 -14.24 -19.87 -3.63
CA ASP A 180 -15.48 -20.62 -3.38
C ASP A 180 -15.65 -20.94 -1.88
N TRP A 181 -14.56 -21.35 -1.22
CA TRP A 181 -14.55 -21.55 0.22
C TRP A 181 -14.88 -20.25 0.97
N ALA A 182 -14.28 -19.12 0.61
CA ALA A 182 -14.51 -17.83 1.27
C ALA A 182 -15.96 -17.35 1.10
N TYR A 183 -16.57 -17.58 -0.06
CA TYR A 183 -17.96 -17.27 -0.32
C TYR A 183 -18.95 -18.09 0.55
N LYS A 184 -18.56 -19.31 0.93
CA LYS A 184 -19.37 -20.20 1.77
C LYS A 184 -19.19 -19.98 3.28
N GLN A 185 -18.34 -19.05 3.70
CA GLN A 185 -18.19 -18.72 5.11
C GLN A 185 -19.43 -17.98 5.64
N ASP A 186 -19.67 -18.11 6.95
CA ASP A 186 -20.80 -17.45 7.66
C ASP A 186 -20.42 -16.02 8.11
N ASP A 187 -19.66 -15.30 7.26
CA ASP A 187 -19.15 -13.96 7.50
C ASP A 187 -19.39 -13.08 6.28
N ALA A 188 -20.25 -12.07 6.44
CA ALA A 188 -20.69 -11.21 5.34
C ALA A 188 -19.55 -10.42 4.70
N GLU A 189 -18.54 -10.02 5.48
CA GLU A 189 -17.39 -9.27 4.95
C GLU A 189 -16.48 -10.19 4.14
N MET A 190 -16.25 -11.44 4.58
CA MET A 190 -15.48 -12.41 3.81
C MET A 190 -16.22 -12.79 2.51
N GLN A 191 -17.55 -12.96 2.57
CA GLN A 191 -18.38 -13.20 1.37
C GLN A 191 -18.26 -12.05 0.37
N GLN A 192 -18.30 -10.80 0.85
CA GLN A 192 -18.11 -9.61 0.00
C GLN A 192 -16.77 -9.62 -0.70
N SER A 193 -15.69 -9.94 0.03
CA SER A 193 -14.35 -10.04 -0.54
C SER A 193 -14.23 -11.20 -1.54
N ALA A 194 -14.95 -12.31 -1.29
CA ALA A 194 -15.01 -13.42 -2.25
C ALA A 194 -15.70 -13.00 -3.56
N VAL A 195 -16.82 -12.27 -3.48
CA VAL A 195 -17.51 -11.74 -4.67
C VAL A 195 -16.61 -10.77 -5.45
N PHE A 196 -15.88 -9.92 -4.75
CA PHE A 196 -14.88 -9.04 -5.37
C PHE A 196 -13.79 -9.83 -6.09
N ALA A 197 -13.26 -10.88 -5.44
CA ALA A 197 -12.25 -11.76 -6.03
C ALA A 197 -12.79 -12.53 -7.25
N MET A 198 -14.05 -13.01 -7.22
CA MET A 198 -14.71 -13.61 -8.37
C MET A 198 -14.76 -12.65 -9.57
N GLY A 199 -15.04 -11.38 -9.34
CA GLY A 199 -15.10 -10.36 -10.40
C GLY A 199 -13.74 -10.07 -11.05
N LYS A 200 -12.64 -10.31 -10.34
CA LYS A 200 -11.27 -10.17 -10.87
C LYS A 200 -10.72 -11.45 -11.48
N ASN A 201 -11.24 -12.60 -11.07
CA ASN A 201 -10.77 -13.90 -11.50
C ASN A 201 -11.32 -14.24 -12.90
N ALA A 202 -10.47 -14.69 -13.80
CA ALA A 202 -10.88 -15.05 -15.16
C ALA A 202 -11.39 -16.51 -15.29
N ALA A 203 -11.66 -17.21 -14.17
CA ALA A 203 -12.16 -18.56 -14.21
C ALA A 203 -13.60 -18.62 -14.77
N PRO A 204 -13.92 -19.58 -15.66
CA PRO A 204 -15.17 -19.55 -16.43
C PRO A 204 -16.44 -19.84 -15.62
N GLN A 205 -16.31 -20.23 -14.35
CA GLN A 205 -17.45 -20.49 -13.46
C GLN A 205 -18.04 -19.24 -12.78
N TRP A 206 -17.40 -18.10 -12.87
CA TRP A 206 -17.87 -16.82 -12.34
C TRP A 206 -18.60 -15.96 -13.35
#